data_5f55975493de30e1f9a3177f78d6d770
#
_entry.id   5f55975493de30e1f9a3177f78d6d770
#
_cell.length_a   1.000
_cell.length_b   1.000
_cell.length_c   1.000
_cell.angle_alpha   90.00
_cell.angle_beta   90.00
_cell.angle_gamma   90.00
#
_symmetry.space_group_name_H-M   'P 1'
#
loop_
_entity.id
_entity.type
_entity.pdbx_description
1 polymer ?
#
loop_
_entity_poly.entity_id
_entity_poly.type
_entity_poly.pdbx_seq_one_letter_code
_entity_poly.pdbx_strand_id
1 'polypeptide(L)'
;SHTTAAVLLPVALPVMAEVLSGFDCSIRVLNSDAILEQTGMKAVQLGVVEKPIVNDSVDRVTLREDRLVLAGDPHGVWMVREHGSGVRYYTDLYFKTVGSMPSRMIEVANNAAIGAALAAGFGCSLVSAAAVPAGVPTRELGDEFVRRFYALVPRSGLTPGQRELAGRVIAALRG
;
A
#
# COMPACT_ATOMS: atom_id res chain seq x y z
N SER A 1 0.99 4.58 0.88
CA SER A 1 -0.11 4.19 -0.03
C SER A 1 -1.40 3.92 0.73
N HIS A 2 -2.48 3.64 0.01
CA HIS A 2 -3.75 3.30 0.65
C HIS A 2 -3.65 2.04 1.51
N THR A 3 -2.98 1.00 1.04
CA THR A 3 -2.80 -0.24 1.81
C THR A 3 -1.88 -0.02 3.00
N THR A 4 -0.73 0.61 2.79
CA THR A 4 0.22 0.86 3.88
C THR A 4 -0.38 1.76 4.95
N ALA A 5 -1.22 2.73 4.58
CA ALA A 5 -1.96 3.54 5.54
C ALA A 5 -2.93 2.70 6.37
N ALA A 6 -3.73 1.83 5.74
CA ALA A 6 -4.69 0.99 6.45
C ALA A 6 -4.00 -0.03 7.40
N VAL A 7 -2.85 -0.58 7.00
CA VAL A 7 -2.18 -1.67 7.73
C VAL A 7 -1.15 -1.15 8.75
N LEU A 8 -0.40 -0.09 8.42
CA LEU A 8 0.72 0.37 9.25
C LEU A 8 0.34 1.50 10.20
N LEU A 9 -0.46 2.49 9.75
CA LEU A 9 -0.74 3.66 10.57
C LEU A 9 -1.43 3.34 11.90
N PRO A 10 -2.42 2.43 11.99
CA PRO A 10 -3.06 2.13 13.27
C PRO A 10 -2.09 1.67 14.36
N VAL A 11 -1.02 0.98 13.97
CA VAL A 11 0.01 0.47 14.88
C VAL A 11 1.12 1.51 15.11
N ALA A 12 1.50 2.23 14.06
CA ALA A 12 2.64 3.15 14.11
C ALA A 12 2.30 4.55 14.62
N LEU A 13 1.05 5.01 14.47
CA LEU A 13 0.66 6.38 14.85
C LEU A 13 0.96 6.74 16.31
N PRO A 14 0.73 5.88 17.33
CA PRO A 14 1.08 6.22 18.70
C PRO A 14 2.58 6.51 18.88
N VAL A 15 3.45 5.67 18.30
CA VAL A 15 4.90 5.85 18.35
C VAL A 15 5.33 7.04 17.50
N MET A 16 4.71 7.20 16.31
CA MET A 16 4.99 8.36 15.45
C MET A 16 4.61 9.69 16.11
N ALA A 17 3.53 9.74 16.87
CA ALA A 17 3.13 10.94 17.59
C ALA A 17 4.22 11.41 18.59
N GLU A 18 4.88 10.48 19.27
CA GLU A 18 6.02 10.77 20.14
C GLU A 18 7.25 11.21 19.34
N VAL A 19 7.58 10.46 18.26
CA VAL A 19 8.72 10.75 17.38
C VAL A 19 8.59 12.11 16.71
N LEU A 20 7.38 12.51 16.33
CA LEU A 20 7.08 13.75 15.62
C LEU A 20 6.69 14.91 16.56
N SER A 21 6.77 14.70 17.87
CA SER A 21 6.46 15.75 18.86
C SER A 21 7.33 17.00 18.62
N GLY A 22 6.66 18.15 18.50
CA GLY A 22 7.32 19.42 18.20
C GLY A 22 7.59 19.69 16.71
N PHE A 23 7.13 18.84 15.81
CA PHE A 23 7.21 19.04 14.37
C PHE A 23 5.83 19.12 13.73
N ASP A 24 5.67 20.04 12.78
CA ASP A 24 4.52 20.04 11.89
C ASP A 24 4.63 18.87 10.92
N CYS A 25 3.67 17.94 10.96
CA CYS A 25 3.65 16.75 10.14
C CYS A 25 2.33 16.63 9.38
N SER A 26 2.39 16.26 8.12
CA SER A 26 1.23 15.90 7.33
C SER A 26 1.38 14.50 6.73
N ILE A 27 0.31 13.71 6.76
CA ILE A 27 0.25 12.39 6.13
C ILE A 27 -0.71 12.48 4.95
N ARG A 28 -0.18 12.14 3.76
CA ARG A 28 -0.97 12.08 2.52
C ARG A 28 -1.13 10.63 2.09
N VAL A 29 -2.30 10.27 1.62
CA VAL A 29 -2.58 8.92 1.10
C VAL A 29 -2.80 9.02 -0.40
N LEU A 30 -1.91 8.38 -1.16
CA LEU A 30 -1.85 8.41 -2.62
C LEU A 30 -1.61 6.98 -3.14
N ASN A 31 -1.59 6.77 -4.46
CA ASN A 31 -1.11 5.50 -5.02
C ASN A 31 0.43 5.46 -5.06
N SER A 32 1.00 4.28 -5.32
CA SER A 32 2.45 4.07 -5.23
C SER A 32 3.25 4.89 -6.22
N ASP A 33 2.74 5.11 -7.43
CA ASP A 33 3.45 5.88 -8.45
C ASP A 33 3.49 7.36 -8.10
N ALA A 34 2.37 7.93 -7.64
CA ALA A 34 2.31 9.31 -7.15
C ALA A 34 3.20 9.53 -5.92
N ILE A 35 3.30 8.53 -5.01
CA ILE A 35 4.22 8.61 -3.86
C ILE A 35 5.66 8.63 -4.34
N LEU A 36 6.03 7.77 -5.29
CA LEU A 36 7.37 7.75 -5.86
C LEU A 36 7.74 9.10 -6.49
N GLU A 37 6.83 9.65 -7.28
CA GLU A 37 7.01 10.96 -7.93
C GLU A 37 7.24 12.05 -6.88
N GLN A 38 6.35 12.18 -5.89
CA GLN A 38 6.46 13.21 -4.86
C GLN A 38 7.71 13.05 -4.00
N THR A 39 8.12 11.80 -3.71
CA THR A 39 9.34 11.53 -2.97
C THR A 39 10.58 11.88 -3.81
N GLY A 40 10.59 11.51 -5.08
CA GLY A 40 11.68 11.84 -6.02
C GLY A 40 11.84 13.34 -6.23
N MET A 41 10.73 14.07 -6.32
CA MET A 41 10.70 15.54 -6.40
C MET A 41 10.96 16.21 -5.04
N LYS A 42 11.16 15.46 -3.95
CA LYS A 42 11.39 15.99 -2.59
C LYS A 42 10.21 16.79 -2.04
N ALA A 43 9.01 16.62 -2.59
CA ALA A 43 7.79 17.24 -2.08
C ALA A 43 7.32 16.59 -0.77
N VAL A 44 7.80 15.36 -0.49
CA VAL A 44 7.66 14.66 0.79
C VAL A 44 9.01 14.08 1.22
N GLN A 45 9.24 13.99 2.54
CA GLN A 45 10.49 13.50 3.12
C GLN A 45 10.54 11.96 3.22
N LEU A 46 9.38 11.32 3.21
CA LEU A 46 9.23 9.88 3.35
C LEU A 46 7.99 9.42 2.58
N GLY A 47 8.16 8.45 1.72
CA GLY A 47 7.06 7.71 1.08
C GLY A 47 6.96 6.30 1.63
N VAL A 48 5.76 5.70 1.62
CA VAL A 48 5.58 4.27 1.98
C VAL A 48 4.70 3.61 0.92
N VAL A 49 5.23 2.56 0.29
CA VAL A 49 4.63 1.88 -0.86
C VAL A 49 4.67 0.35 -0.71
N GLU A 50 3.84 -0.33 -1.48
CA GLU A 50 3.79 -1.79 -1.57
C GLU A 50 4.21 -2.35 -2.94
N LYS A 51 4.52 -1.47 -3.89
CA LYS A 51 4.97 -1.85 -5.23
C LYS A 51 6.50 -2.04 -5.23
N PRO A 52 7.05 -3.06 -5.90
CA PRO A 52 8.49 -3.21 -6.05
C PRO A 52 9.03 -2.13 -7.01
N ILE A 53 9.47 -1.01 -6.43
CA ILE A 53 9.97 0.16 -7.17
C ILE A 53 11.49 0.14 -7.15
N VAL A 54 12.09 0.38 -8.33
CA VAL A 54 13.52 0.68 -8.49
C VAL A 54 13.63 2.04 -9.14
N ASN A 55 14.24 3.00 -8.45
CA ASN A 55 14.40 4.37 -8.95
C ASN A 55 15.63 5.01 -8.29
N ASP A 56 16.46 5.67 -9.10
CA ASP A 56 17.73 6.25 -8.64
C ASP A 56 17.59 7.54 -7.81
N SER A 57 16.40 8.14 -7.76
CA SER A 57 16.15 9.35 -6.97
C SER A 57 15.85 9.06 -5.49
N VAL A 58 15.58 7.80 -5.14
CA VAL A 58 15.18 7.40 -3.79
C VAL A 58 15.98 6.22 -3.27
N ASP A 59 16.26 6.22 -1.97
CA ASP A 59 16.71 5.03 -1.24
C ASP A 59 15.48 4.25 -0.79
N ARG A 60 15.53 2.93 -0.96
CA ARG A 60 14.45 2.03 -0.59
C ARG A 60 14.82 1.18 0.64
N VAL A 61 13.99 1.22 1.65
CA VAL A 61 14.16 0.46 2.89
C VAL A 61 12.99 -0.50 3.06
N THR A 62 13.27 -1.79 3.20
CA THR A 62 12.24 -2.81 3.47
C THR A 62 11.67 -2.62 4.87
N LEU A 63 10.34 -2.61 4.98
CA LEU A 63 9.62 -2.54 6.25
C LEU A 63 9.22 -3.95 6.70
N ARG A 64 8.12 -4.47 6.18
CA ARG A 64 7.62 -5.81 6.52
C ARG A 64 6.91 -6.45 5.35
N GLU A 65 6.59 -7.72 5.49
CA GLU A 65 5.81 -8.47 4.50
C GLU A 65 4.32 -8.23 4.65
N ASP A 66 3.61 -8.37 3.55
CA ASP A 66 2.15 -8.33 3.43
C ASP A 66 1.72 -9.41 2.45
N ARG A 67 0.65 -10.12 2.78
CA ARG A 67 0.08 -11.15 1.92
C ARG A 67 -1.20 -10.62 1.28
N LEU A 68 -1.32 -10.77 -0.02
CA LEU A 68 -2.58 -10.53 -0.73
C LEU A 68 -3.44 -11.80 -0.73
N VAL A 69 -4.72 -11.59 -0.60
CA VAL A 69 -5.76 -12.63 -0.73
C VAL A 69 -6.81 -12.18 -1.73
N LEU A 70 -7.48 -13.13 -2.35
CA LEU A 70 -8.69 -12.84 -3.10
C LEU A 70 -9.86 -12.84 -2.12
N ALA A 71 -10.55 -11.72 -2.00
CA ALA A 71 -11.69 -11.53 -1.11
C ALA A 71 -12.99 -11.37 -1.92
N GLY A 72 -14.07 -11.97 -1.46
CA GLY A 72 -15.40 -11.95 -2.10
C GLY A 72 -15.62 -13.08 -3.11
N ASP A 73 -16.65 -12.95 -3.94
CA ASP A 73 -17.04 -13.94 -4.95
C ASP A 73 -16.28 -13.71 -6.28
N PRO A 74 -15.36 -14.60 -6.69
CA PRO A 74 -14.58 -14.45 -7.91
C PRO A 74 -15.40 -14.51 -9.20
N HIS A 75 -16.63 -15.02 -9.15
CA HIS A 75 -17.56 -15.05 -10.29
C HIS A 75 -18.38 -13.74 -10.41
N GLY A 76 -18.29 -12.87 -9.40
CA GLY A 76 -18.95 -11.58 -9.37
C GLY A 76 -18.22 -10.49 -10.17
N VAL A 77 -18.53 -9.24 -9.84
CA VAL A 77 -17.84 -8.07 -10.38
C VAL A 77 -16.48 -7.91 -9.73
N TRP A 78 -15.43 -7.77 -10.51
CA TRP A 78 -14.10 -7.47 -10.00
C TRP A 78 -13.93 -5.98 -9.76
N MET A 79 -13.67 -5.62 -8.51
CA MET A 79 -13.26 -4.27 -8.15
C MET A 79 -11.74 -4.19 -8.19
N VAL A 80 -11.22 -3.34 -9.05
CA VAL A 80 -9.78 -3.16 -9.24
C VAL A 80 -9.38 -1.74 -8.92
N ARG A 81 -8.14 -1.57 -8.48
CA ARG A 81 -7.59 -0.25 -8.26
C ARG A 81 -7.18 0.40 -9.59
N GLU A 82 -6.99 1.70 -9.56
CA GLU A 82 -6.45 2.47 -10.68
C GLU A 82 -5.01 2.08 -11.01
N HIS A 83 -4.58 2.39 -12.23
CA HIS A 83 -3.18 2.26 -12.62
C HIS A 83 -2.27 3.10 -11.70
N GLY A 84 -1.06 2.60 -11.42
CA GLY A 84 -0.14 3.21 -10.45
C GLY A 84 -0.33 2.74 -9.01
N SER A 85 -1.44 2.07 -8.69
CA SER A 85 -1.63 1.39 -7.40
C SER A 85 -0.77 0.13 -7.30
N GLY A 86 -0.16 -0.12 -6.14
CA GLY A 86 0.54 -1.37 -5.88
C GLY A 86 -0.40 -2.58 -5.87
N VAL A 87 -1.65 -2.44 -5.40
CA VAL A 87 -2.64 -3.51 -5.49
C VAL A 87 -3.00 -3.80 -6.94
N ARG A 88 -3.13 -2.77 -7.80
CA ARG A 88 -3.41 -2.97 -9.23
C ARG A 88 -2.30 -3.75 -9.92
N TYR A 89 -1.04 -3.46 -9.61
CA TYR A 89 0.09 -4.23 -10.13
C TYR A 89 -0.06 -5.73 -9.86
N TYR A 90 -0.42 -6.12 -8.64
CA TYR A 90 -0.62 -7.52 -8.28
C TYR A 90 -1.94 -8.09 -8.82
N THR A 91 -2.98 -7.28 -9.02
CA THR A 91 -4.23 -7.71 -9.67
C THR A 91 -3.98 -8.06 -11.14
N ASP A 92 -3.21 -7.25 -11.85
CA ASP A 92 -2.83 -7.52 -13.24
C ASP A 92 -1.94 -8.77 -13.33
N LEU A 93 -1.02 -8.96 -12.37
CA LEU A 93 -0.22 -10.19 -12.24
C LEU A 93 -1.13 -11.42 -12.03
N TYR A 94 -2.14 -11.31 -11.17
CA TYR A 94 -3.11 -12.39 -10.93
C TYR A 94 -3.83 -12.78 -12.21
N PHE A 95 -4.39 -11.84 -12.96
CA PHE A 95 -5.06 -12.13 -14.22
C PHE A 95 -4.13 -12.79 -15.25
N LYS A 96 -2.87 -12.35 -15.31
CA LYS A 96 -1.84 -12.96 -16.15
C LYS A 96 -1.55 -14.41 -15.72
N THR A 97 -1.43 -14.66 -14.41
CA THR A 97 -1.13 -15.99 -13.86
C THR A 97 -2.27 -16.98 -14.12
N VAL A 98 -3.53 -16.56 -13.94
CA VAL A 98 -4.68 -17.41 -14.19
C VAL A 98 -5.04 -17.51 -15.68
N GLY A 99 -4.44 -16.70 -16.54
CA GLY A 99 -4.64 -16.71 -17.98
C GLY A 99 -6.02 -16.24 -18.45
N SER A 100 -6.75 -15.52 -17.60
CA SER A 100 -8.09 -15.03 -17.93
C SER A 100 -8.38 -13.67 -17.30
N MET A 101 -9.18 -12.86 -18.02
CA MET A 101 -9.68 -11.57 -17.52
C MET A 101 -11.14 -11.74 -17.08
N PRO A 102 -11.56 -11.03 -16.03
CA PRO A 102 -12.96 -11.05 -15.62
C PRO A 102 -13.85 -10.38 -16.70
N SER A 103 -15.05 -10.92 -16.88
CA SER A 103 -16.03 -10.35 -17.82
C SER A 103 -16.61 -9.00 -17.34
N ARG A 104 -16.56 -8.73 -16.06
CA ARG A 104 -17.11 -7.52 -15.44
C ARG A 104 -16.10 -6.94 -14.44
N MET A 105 -15.70 -5.69 -14.67
CA MET A 105 -14.68 -5.02 -13.87
C MET A 105 -15.07 -3.56 -13.63
N ILE A 106 -14.85 -3.08 -12.41
CA ILE A 106 -15.05 -1.69 -12.01
C ILE A 106 -13.77 -1.18 -11.39
N GLU A 107 -13.26 -0.05 -11.87
CA GLU A 107 -12.14 0.63 -11.25
C GLU A 107 -12.62 1.45 -10.06
N VAL A 108 -11.98 1.26 -8.91
CA VAL A 108 -12.29 1.96 -7.65
C VAL A 108 -10.99 2.48 -7.03
N ALA A 109 -10.76 3.77 -7.08
CA ALA A 109 -9.51 4.41 -6.65
C ALA A 109 -9.37 4.54 -5.11
N ASN A 110 -10.01 3.67 -4.33
CA ASN A 110 -10.02 3.75 -2.87
C ASN A 110 -10.18 2.37 -2.22
N ASN A 111 -9.22 1.94 -1.40
CA ASN A 111 -9.28 0.65 -0.70
C ASN A 111 -10.41 0.58 0.32
N ALA A 112 -10.75 1.68 0.98
CA ALA A 112 -11.85 1.68 1.96
C ALA A 112 -13.20 1.47 1.27
N ALA A 113 -13.41 2.06 0.08
CA ALA A 113 -14.61 1.83 -0.72
C ALA A 113 -14.71 0.37 -1.19
N ILE A 114 -13.59 -0.24 -1.63
CA ILE A 114 -13.54 -1.68 -1.96
C ILE A 114 -13.88 -2.51 -0.73
N GLY A 115 -13.28 -2.23 0.42
CA GLY A 115 -13.55 -2.93 1.67
C GLY A 115 -15.02 -2.84 2.08
N ALA A 116 -15.64 -1.66 1.99
CA ALA A 116 -17.06 -1.46 2.29
C ALA A 116 -17.97 -2.26 1.34
N ALA A 117 -17.65 -2.28 0.04
CA ALA A 117 -18.39 -3.08 -0.94
C ALA A 117 -18.28 -4.58 -0.67
N LEU A 118 -17.08 -5.08 -0.35
CA LEU A 118 -16.85 -6.47 0.04
C LEU A 118 -17.64 -6.84 1.31
N ALA A 119 -17.62 -5.97 2.33
CA ALA A 119 -18.39 -6.16 3.57
C ALA A 119 -19.91 -6.21 3.32
N ALA A 120 -20.39 -5.51 2.31
CA ALA A 120 -21.78 -5.55 1.86
C ALA A 120 -22.10 -6.77 0.94
N GLY A 121 -21.13 -7.68 0.74
CA GLY A 121 -21.30 -8.87 -0.11
C GLY A 121 -21.23 -8.58 -1.62
N PHE A 122 -20.68 -7.45 -2.02
CA PHE A 122 -20.58 -7.08 -3.44
C PHE A 122 -19.21 -7.45 -4.03
N GLY A 123 -19.24 -8.25 -5.09
CA GLY A 123 -18.10 -8.52 -5.97
C GLY A 123 -16.89 -9.19 -5.30
N CYS A 124 -15.73 -8.96 -5.90
CA CYS A 124 -14.45 -9.45 -5.37
C CYS A 124 -13.31 -8.48 -5.70
N SER A 125 -12.20 -8.64 -4.97
CA SER A 125 -10.97 -7.87 -5.19
C SER A 125 -9.77 -8.60 -4.60
N LEU A 126 -8.56 -8.27 -5.07
CA LEU A 126 -7.34 -8.54 -4.32
C LEU A 126 -7.17 -7.48 -3.24
N VAL A 127 -6.96 -7.92 -2.02
CA VAL A 127 -6.73 -7.04 -0.86
C VAL A 127 -5.63 -7.60 0.04
N SER A 128 -5.04 -6.77 0.87
CA SER A 128 -4.17 -7.22 1.95
C SER A 128 -4.95 -8.11 2.93
N ALA A 129 -4.41 -9.25 3.29
CA ALA A 129 -5.03 -10.14 4.29
C ALA A 129 -5.29 -9.40 5.62
N ALA A 130 -4.40 -8.46 5.98
CA ALA A 130 -4.53 -7.63 7.19
C ALA A 130 -5.64 -6.56 7.10
N ALA A 131 -6.21 -6.32 5.91
CA ALA A 131 -7.23 -5.30 5.67
C ALA A 131 -8.57 -5.90 5.19
N VAL A 132 -8.74 -7.21 5.25
CA VAL A 132 -10.00 -7.88 4.91
C VAL A 132 -11.06 -7.52 5.97
N PRO A 133 -12.24 -7.05 5.57
CA PRO A 133 -13.33 -6.84 6.51
C PRO A 133 -13.81 -8.16 7.15
N ALA A 134 -14.23 -8.10 8.40
CA ALA A 134 -14.74 -9.28 9.11
C ALA A 134 -15.90 -9.94 8.37
N GLY A 135 -15.89 -11.28 8.29
CA GLY A 135 -16.95 -12.07 7.66
C GLY A 135 -16.88 -12.16 6.13
N VAL A 136 -15.95 -11.46 5.48
CA VAL A 136 -15.75 -11.57 4.02
C VAL A 136 -15.01 -12.87 3.72
N PRO A 137 -15.53 -13.76 2.84
CA PRO A 137 -14.84 -14.97 2.45
C PRO A 137 -13.54 -14.62 1.68
N THR A 138 -12.48 -15.37 1.98
CA THR A 138 -11.17 -15.18 1.32
C THR A 138 -10.64 -16.48 0.75
N ARG A 139 -9.81 -16.35 -0.28
CA ARG A 139 -9.01 -17.44 -0.83
C ARG A 139 -7.54 -17.04 -0.81
N GLU A 140 -6.72 -17.89 -0.23
CA GLU A 140 -5.27 -17.77 -0.25
C GLU A 140 -4.74 -17.86 -1.69
N LEU A 141 -3.66 -17.14 -1.93
CA LEU A 141 -2.94 -17.11 -3.19
C LEU A 141 -1.52 -17.64 -2.99
N GLY A 142 -0.83 -17.94 -4.11
CA GLY A 142 0.56 -18.42 -4.08
C GLY A 142 1.55 -17.39 -3.50
N ASP A 143 2.80 -17.83 -3.31
CA ASP A 143 3.84 -16.99 -2.69
C ASP A 143 4.23 -15.79 -3.55
N GLU A 144 3.92 -15.81 -4.85
CA GLU A 144 4.07 -14.66 -5.76
C GLU A 144 3.18 -13.47 -5.38
N PHE A 145 2.18 -13.68 -4.50
CA PHE A 145 1.30 -12.65 -3.93
C PHE A 145 1.69 -12.25 -2.50
N VAL A 146 2.81 -12.75 -2.00
CA VAL A 146 3.49 -12.18 -0.84
C VAL A 146 4.34 -11.02 -1.32
N ARG A 147 4.11 -9.85 -0.75
CA ARG A 147 4.81 -8.62 -1.12
C ARG A 147 5.46 -7.98 0.10
N ARG A 148 6.22 -6.92 -0.12
CA ARG A 148 6.84 -6.15 0.96
C ARG A 148 6.39 -4.71 0.91
N PHE A 149 6.22 -4.12 2.07
CA PHE A 149 6.13 -2.68 2.21
C PHE A 149 7.53 -2.09 2.23
N TYR A 150 7.67 -0.94 1.58
CA TYR A 150 8.94 -0.22 1.46
C TYR A 150 8.76 1.23 1.88
N ALA A 151 9.72 1.73 2.66
CA ALA A 151 9.92 3.15 2.83
C ALA A 151 10.81 3.67 1.69
N LEU A 152 10.46 4.81 1.13
CA LEU A 152 11.20 5.55 0.11
C LEU A 152 11.68 6.86 0.75
N VAL A 153 12.98 7.10 0.71
CA VAL A 153 13.59 8.33 1.22
C VAL A 153 14.32 9.03 0.06
N PRO A 154 14.15 10.34 -0.16
CA PRO A 154 14.93 11.06 -1.16
C PRO A 154 16.43 10.83 -0.93
N ARG A 155 17.16 10.43 -1.99
CA ARG A 155 18.59 10.16 -1.90
C ARG A 155 19.39 11.40 -1.56
N SER A 156 18.90 12.58 -1.96
CA SER A 156 19.51 13.87 -1.70
C SER A 156 18.49 14.95 -1.36
N GLY A 157 18.93 16.07 -0.81
CA GLY A 157 18.11 17.25 -0.55
C GLY A 157 17.38 17.27 0.80
N LEU A 158 17.49 16.22 1.61
CA LEU A 158 17.06 16.26 3.01
C LEU A 158 18.16 16.86 3.89
N THR A 159 17.78 17.69 4.86
CA THR A 159 18.67 18.10 5.94
C THR A 159 19.04 16.90 6.82
N PRO A 160 20.15 16.96 7.59
CA PRO A 160 20.50 15.89 8.52
C PRO A 160 19.36 15.57 9.51
N GLY A 161 18.68 16.59 10.06
CA GLY A 161 17.55 16.41 10.97
C GLY A 161 16.33 15.73 10.30
N GLN A 162 16.01 16.10 9.06
CA GLN A 162 14.92 15.44 8.31
C GLN A 162 15.25 13.97 8.03
N ARG A 163 16.51 13.65 7.72
CA ARG A 163 16.96 12.28 7.47
C ARG A 163 16.91 11.44 8.76
N GLU A 164 17.35 12.00 9.87
CA GLU A 164 17.25 11.37 11.18
C GLU A 164 15.79 11.09 11.56
N LEU A 165 14.91 12.09 11.39
CA LEU A 165 13.48 11.95 11.68
C LEU A 165 12.82 10.88 10.79
N ALA A 166 13.14 10.85 9.49
CA ALA A 166 12.68 9.79 8.59
C ALA A 166 13.14 8.40 9.08
N GLY A 167 14.38 8.28 9.54
CA GLY A 167 14.90 7.03 10.12
C GLY A 167 14.13 6.57 11.37
N ARG A 168 13.77 7.48 12.25
CA ARG A 168 12.97 7.19 13.45
C ARG A 168 11.54 6.76 13.09
N VAL A 169 10.93 7.43 12.11
CA VAL A 169 9.60 7.01 11.59
C VAL A 169 9.67 5.64 10.93
N ILE A 170 10.71 5.34 10.15
CA ILE A 170 10.92 4.01 9.54
C ILE A 170 11.03 2.93 10.63
N ALA A 171 11.76 3.21 11.72
CA ALA A 171 11.87 2.29 12.84
C ALA A 171 10.48 2.00 13.47
N ALA A 172 9.66 3.03 13.68
CA ALA A 172 8.29 2.89 14.19
C ALA A 172 7.37 2.08 13.24
N LEU A 173 7.57 2.18 11.90
CA LEU A 173 6.79 1.45 10.90
C LEU A 173 7.20 -0.03 10.78
N ARG A 174 8.37 -0.40 11.28
CA ARG A 174 8.84 -1.80 11.31
C ARG A 174 8.26 -2.61 12.47
N GLY A 175 7.90 -1.94 13.55
CA GLY A 175 7.35 -2.52 14.80
C GLY A 175 8.43 -2.99 15.70
#